data_19609c56c1f80465ee6cde066c78914e
#
_entry.id   19609c56c1f80465ee6cde066c78914e
#
_cell.length_a   1.000
_cell.length_b   1.000
_cell.length_c   1.000
_cell.angle_alpha   90.00
_cell.angle_beta   90.00
_cell.angle_gamma   90.00
#
_symmetry.space_group_name_H-M   'P 1'
#
loop_
_entity.id
_entity.type
_entity.pdbx_description
1 polymer ?
#
loop_
_entity_poly.entity_id
_entity_poly.type
_entity_poly.pdbx_seq_one_letter_code
_entity_poly.pdbx_strand_id
1 'polypeptide(L)'
;MRRKGHLVVRLAGLALGGVLVVGSLVYLAGMVEANALGQVARAVLADPLGLGIALTAYGSAFALRAWAWRLTLPGIHGAQAWSAMHVALLGNHVLPLRLGEPMRVTSVLRRTTLPAAPVTASAVTLRAADVLAVLALAAICAPTVLAKAGLWVLGAVGLVLVVAAAAVGWLHRLRAAETAVRLPGGRALAATGGAWVLEAAVVWEIATVSGVPLTAWEAIAVTAATIAAQTIAVTPGGFGSYEAAATAAMVAVGVPADAAFAVALTTHAVKTGYAFLAGSHALMWPAPTYWGRFRLPRTLPARPVSRPAAADAPVVAVIPVHNEEATVADVVRGLPPTVSGRRVIALVVDDGSSDRSAECARAAGAAVVRQPENLGLGAAVRRGLAEACALSPAAVVYLDADLEYDPAELPLLAAPVLAGSADYVVGSRFTGQIRHMLPHRRVGNLALTRWVRWMTRRHITDGQSGYRAFSARAAADAEIIHDYNYAQVLTLDLLGKGFRYREVPISYAFRSTGTSFVRLGRYLRRIIPAVHRELNTSVLDDMPVEALPGGGPRVAVEPAVVA
;
A
#
# COMPACT_ATOMS: atom_id res chain seq x y z
N MET A 1 13.32 -17.40 16.77
CA MET A 1 14.59 -16.64 16.72
C MET A 1 14.76 -15.77 15.44
N ARG A 2 14.34 -16.16 14.23
CA ARG A 2 14.52 -15.38 12.98
C ARG A 2 13.86 -13.98 12.97
N ARG A 3 12.71 -13.75 13.62
CA ARG A 3 12.03 -12.42 13.66
C ARG A 3 12.76 -11.35 14.47
N LYS A 4 13.51 -11.72 15.50
CA LYS A 4 14.31 -10.75 16.32
C LYS A 4 15.52 -10.24 15.54
N GLY A 5 16.16 -11.08 14.71
CA GLY A 5 17.30 -10.69 13.88
C GLY A 5 16.95 -9.61 12.84
N HIS A 6 15.80 -9.72 12.17
CA HIS A 6 15.36 -8.71 11.19
C HIS A 6 15.03 -7.35 11.83
N LEU A 7 14.53 -7.33 13.07
CA LEU A 7 14.26 -6.08 13.78
C LEU A 7 15.57 -5.38 14.18
N VAL A 8 16.54 -6.14 14.68
CA VAL A 8 17.86 -5.62 15.07
C VAL A 8 18.61 -5.05 13.86
N VAL A 9 18.61 -5.74 12.73
CA VAL A 9 19.23 -5.25 11.49
C VAL A 9 18.56 -3.96 10.98
N ARG A 10 17.22 -3.87 11.07
CA ARG A 10 16.48 -2.65 10.69
C ARG A 10 16.78 -1.48 11.63
N LEU A 11 16.81 -1.72 12.93
CA LEU A 11 17.12 -0.68 13.92
C LEU A 11 18.59 -0.24 13.81
N ALA A 12 19.51 -1.15 13.58
CA ALA A 12 20.92 -0.86 13.36
C ALA A 12 21.14 -0.02 12.07
N GLY A 13 20.40 -0.34 10.98
CA GLY A 13 20.45 0.44 9.73
C GLY A 13 19.91 1.86 9.92
N LEU A 14 18.80 2.02 10.65
CA LEU A 14 18.23 3.34 10.97
C LEU A 14 19.15 4.15 11.90
N ALA A 15 19.76 3.51 12.90
CA ALA A 15 20.70 4.15 13.79
C ALA A 15 21.98 4.59 13.05
N LEU A 16 22.54 3.72 12.20
CA LEU A 16 23.71 4.06 11.37
C LEU A 16 23.39 5.22 10.41
N GLY A 17 22.22 5.18 9.74
CA GLY A 17 21.75 6.28 8.89
C GLY A 17 21.63 7.58 9.68
N GLY A 18 21.03 7.55 10.86
CA GLY A 18 20.91 8.70 11.75
C GLY A 18 22.28 9.28 12.17
N VAL A 19 23.20 8.42 12.58
CA VAL A 19 24.58 8.81 12.97
C VAL A 19 25.32 9.43 11.77
N LEU A 20 25.19 8.87 10.58
CA LEU A 20 25.83 9.42 9.37
C LEU A 20 25.25 10.80 8.99
N VAL A 21 23.91 10.98 9.10
CA VAL A 21 23.26 12.27 8.86
C VAL A 21 23.72 13.30 9.87
N VAL A 22 23.65 12.98 11.19
CA VAL A 22 24.07 13.89 12.25
C VAL A 22 25.55 14.22 12.15
N GLY A 23 26.41 13.22 11.92
CA GLY A 23 27.85 13.42 11.73
C GLY A 23 28.18 14.31 10.53
N SER A 24 27.48 14.11 9.39
CA SER A 24 27.62 14.95 8.21
C SER A 24 27.15 16.38 8.48
N LEU A 25 26.03 16.57 9.19
CA LEU A 25 25.52 17.91 9.55
C LEU A 25 26.45 18.63 10.51
N VAL A 26 27.00 17.96 11.51
CA VAL A 26 27.98 18.52 12.47
C VAL A 26 29.27 18.90 11.74
N TYR A 27 29.78 18.05 10.87
CA TYR A 27 30.95 18.32 10.05
C TYR A 27 30.74 19.55 9.14
N LEU A 28 29.59 19.59 8.44
CA LEU A 28 29.22 20.71 7.58
C LEU A 28 29.03 22.02 8.38
N ALA A 29 28.41 21.97 9.55
CA ALA A 29 28.25 23.14 10.42
C ALA A 29 29.58 23.72 10.89
N GLY A 30 30.62 22.89 11.04
CA GLY A 30 31.98 23.32 11.38
C GLY A 30 32.76 23.95 10.23
N MET A 31 32.34 23.77 8.97
CA MET A 31 33.04 24.27 7.77
C MET A 31 32.46 25.60 7.25
N VAL A 32 31.31 26.04 7.72
CA VAL A 32 30.59 27.21 7.16
C VAL A 32 30.80 28.45 8.03
N GLU A 33 31.25 29.55 7.42
CA GLU A 33 30.99 30.86 7.97
C GLU A 33 29.47 31.10 7.92
N ALA A 34 28.83 31.11 9.11
CA ALA A 34 27.38 31.24 9.25
C ALA A 34 26.82 32.48 8.52
N ASN A 35 27.64 33.49 8.32
CA ASN A 35 27.32 34.71 7.60
C ASN A 35 27.09 34.50 6.11
N ALA A 36 27.96 33.72 5.42
CA ALA A 36 27.85 33.45 3.98
C ALA A 36 26.59 32.64 3.67
N LEU A 37 26.33 31.59 4.44
CA LEU A 37 25.11 30.79 4.30
C LEU A 37 23.85 31.61 4.55
N GLY A 38 23.86 32.45 5.58
CA GLY A 38 22.74 33.34 5.90
C GLY A 38 22.47 34.39 4.82
N GLN A 39 23.49 34.83 4.08
CA GLN A 39 23.34 35.75 2.94
C GLN A 39 22.69 35.03 1.75
N VAL A 40 23.18 33.86 1.36
CA VAL A 40 22.60 33.05 0.26
C VAL A 40 21.15 32.67 0.58
N ALA A 41 20.87 32.20 1.79
CA ALA A 41 19.50 31.83 2.18
C ALA A 41 18.54 33.03 2.10
N ARG A 42 18.97 34.22 2.55
CA ARG A 42 18.16 35.45 2.45
C ARG A 42 17.94 35.89 1.01
N ALA A 43 18.96 35.81 0.17
CA ALA A 43 18.85 36.12 -1.25
C ALA A 43 17.83 35.22 -1.97
N VAL A 44 17.88 33.91 -1.71
CA VAL A 44 16.92 32.93 -2.26
C VAL A 44 15.49 33.19 -1.77
N LEU A 45 15.31 33.54 -0.49
CA LEU A 45 14.00 33.86 0.05
C LEU A 45 13.46 35.22 -0.45
N ALA A 46 14.33 36.12 -0.88
CA ALA A 46 13.98 37.41 -1.46
C ALA A 46 13.49 37.29 -2.92
N ASP A 47 13.82 36.20 -3.64
CA ASP A 47 13.30 35.91 -4.99
C ASP A 47 12.47 34.62 -5.02
N PRO A 48 11.23 34.64 -4.49
CA PRO A 48 10.36 33.46 -4.51
C PRO A 48 9.90 33.07 -5.93
N LEU A 49 9.91 34.02 -6.88
CA LEU A 49 9.50 33.74 -8.26
C LEU A 49 10.59 32.93 -8.98
N GLY A 50 11.85 33.37 -8.92
CA GLY A 50 12.97 32.64 -9.50
C GLY A 50 13.12 31.24 -8.91
N LEU A 51 13.02 31.13 -7.56
CA LEU A 51 13.00 29.84 -6.88
C LEU A 51 11.82 28.95 -7.35
N GLY A 52 10.63 29.54 -7.52
CA GLY A 52 9.45 28.81 -8.02
C GLY A 52 9.64 28.29 -9.44
N ILE A 53 10.26 29.09 -10.33
CA ILE A 53 10.61 28.67 -11.70
C ILE A 53 11.63 27.53 -11.68
N ALA A 54 12.70 27.67 -10.87
CA ALA A 54 13.73 26.65 -10.75
C ALA A 54 13.18 25.32 -10.20
N LEU A 55 12.31 25.36 -9.18
CA LEU A 55 11.63 24.18 -8.65
C LEU A 55 10.64 23.56 -9.65
N THR A 56 9.98 24.38 -10.47
CA THR A 56 9.12 23.90 -11.56
C THR A 56 9.94 23.20 -12.64
N ALA A 57 11.09 23.75 -13.02
CA ALA A 57 12.03 23.09 -13.93
C ALA A 57 12.53 21.76 -13.34
N TYR A 58 12.88 21.75 -12.05
CA TYR A 58 13.28 20.53 -11.34
C TYR A 58 12.18 19.47 -11.31
N GLY A 59 10.93 19.86 -11.01
CA GLY A 59 9.77 18.99 -11.12
C GLY A 59 9.56 18.45 -12.54
N SER A 60 9.70 19.31 -13.55
CA SER A 60 9.61 18.93 -14.96
C SER A 60 10.70 17.92 -15.38
N ALA A 61 11.89 17.98 -14.76
CA ALA A 61 12.92 16.97 -14.96
C ALA A 61 12.43 15.58 -14.53
N PHE A 62 11.70 15.47 -13.40
CA PHE A 62 11.09 14.20 -12.98
C PHE A 62 9.92 13.78 -13.89
N ALA A 63 9.18 14.72 -14.46
CA ALA A 63 8.16 14.41 -15.46
C ALA A 63 8.78 13.80 -16.73
N LEU A 64 9.89 14.35 -17.22
CA LEU A 64 10.62 13.79 -18.36
C LEU A 64 11.17 12.39 -18.06
N ARG A 65 11.73 12.17 -16.86
CA ARG A 65 12.19 10.83 -16.43
C ARG A 65 11.02 9.83 -16.34
N ALA A 66 9.87 10.24 -15.80
CA ALA A 66 8.68 9.41 -15.75
C ALA A 66 8.16 9.09 -17.16
N TRP A 67 8.19 10.05 -18.08
CA TRP A 67 7.84 9.85 -19.49
C TRP A 67 8.82 8.88 -20.19
N ALA A 68 10.12 9.06 -20.00
CA ALA A 68 11.13 8.12 -20.51
C ALA A 68 10.88 6.69 -20.02
N TRP A 69 10.48 6.52 -18.75
CA TRP A 69 10.15 5.20 -18.22
C TRP A 69 8.90 4.60 -18.88
N ARG A 70 7.88 5.40 -19.17
CA ARG A 70 6.69 4.94 -19.90
C ARG A 70 7.02 4.47 -21.32
N LEU A 71 8.01 5.08 -21.96
CA LEU A 71 8.45 4.64 -23.30
C LEU A 71 9.17 3.29 -23.27
N THR A 72 9.86 2.98 -22.17
CA THR A 72 10.61 1.72 -21.99
C THR A 72 9.80 0.60 -21.36
N LEU A 73 8.81 0.92 -20.51
CA LEU A 73 7.93 -0.02 -19.82
C LEU A 73 6.47 0.23 -20.23
N PRO A 74 5.98 -0.39 -21.32
CA PRO A 74 4.57 -0.32 -21.69
C PRO A 74 3.67 -0.84 -20.55
N GLY A 75 2.52 -0.20 -20.36
CA GLY A 75 1.56 -0.57 -19.31
C GLY A 75 1.72 0.19 -17.99
N ILE A 76 2.85 0.90 -17.75
CA ILE A 76 2.93 1.80 -16.60
C ILE A 76 2.19 3.11 -16.87
N HIS A 77 1.26 3.49 -15.96
CA HIS A 77 0.58 4.77 -16.04
C HIS A 77 1.49 5.94 -15.64
N GLY A 78 1.28 7.13 -16.24
CA GLY A 78 2.09 8.32 -15.96
C GLY A 78 2.14 8.70 -14.47
N ALA A 79 1.00 8.65 -13.79
CA ALA A 79 0.91 8.93 -12.36
C ALA A 79 1.72 7.94 -11.51
N GLN A 80 1.75 6.66 -11.90
CA GLN A 80 2.55 5.63 -11.21
C GLN A 80 4.05 5.81 -11.46
N ALA A 81 4.44 6.12 -12.70
CA ALA A 81 5.83 6.41 -13.04
C ALA A 81 6.34 7.66 -12.31
N TRP A 82 5.58 8.76 -12.34
CA TRP A 82 5.86 10.00 -11.60
C TRP A 82 6.04 9.74 -10.10
N SER A 83 5.08 9.07 -9.50
CA SER A 83 5.12 8.77 -8.08
C SER A 83 6.30 7.89 -7.70
N ALA A 84 6.62 6.85 -8.50
CA ALA A 84 7.74 5.97 -8.23
C ALA A 84 9.10 6.70 -8.30
N MET A 85 9.24 7.69 -9.20
CA MET A 85 10.44 8.55 -9.25
C MET A 85 10.59 9.37 -7.96
N HIS A 86 9.50 9.96 -7.44
CA HIS A 86 9.55 10.76 -6.22
C HIS A 86 9.69 9.93 -4.95
N VAL A 87 9.13 8.71 -4.92
CA VAL A 87 9.39 7.73 -3.85
C VAL A 87 10.87 7.35 -3.82
N ALA A 88 11.49 7.16 -4.98
CA ALA A 88 12.94 6.91 -5.07
C ALA A 88 13.77 8.12 -4.61
N LEU A 89 13.37 9.31 -5.01
CA LEU A 89 14.02 10.55 -4.61
C LEU A 89 14.02 10.70 -3.08
N LEU A 90 12.85 10.56 -2.45
CA LEU A 90 12.72 10.57 -0.99
C LEU A 90 13.56 9.46 -0.33
N GLY A 91 13.48 8.25 -0.87
CA GLY A 91 14.25 7.11 -0.38
C GLY A 91 15.75 7.34 -0.42
N ASN A 92 16.25 7.99 -1.47
CA ASN A 92 17.66 8.35 -1.59
C ASN A 92 18.11 9.43 -0.58
N HIS A 93 17.20 10.31 -0.14
CA HIS A 93 17.50 11.33 0.87
C HIS A 93 17.38 10.82 2.31
N VAL A 94 16.51 9.82 2.56
CA VAL A 94 16.27 9.28 3.92
C VAL A 94 17.15 8.06 4.21
N LEU A 95 17.43 7.23 3.20
CA LEU A 95 18.11 5.95 3.37
C LEU A 95 19.55 6.01 2.83
N PRO A 96 20.50 5.31 3.47
CA PRO A 96 21.87 5.18 2.96
C PRO A 96 21.92 4.31 1.70
N LEU A 97 23.07 4.29 1.03
CA LEU A 97 23.38 3.38 -0.09
C LEU A 97 22.38 3.49 -1.26
N ARG A 98 21.75 4.64 -1.46
CA ARG A 98 20.78 4.90 -2.53
C ARG A 98 19.65 3.87 -2.62
N LEU A 99 19.15 3.41 -1.48
CA LEU A 99 18.03 2.47 -1.39
C LEU A 99 16.70 3.00 -1.99
N GLY A 100 16.66 4.24 -2.42
CA GLY A 100 15.55 4.77 -3.21
C GLY A 100 15.35 4.05 -4.55
N GLU A 101 16.43 3.54 -5.19
CA GLU A 101 16.28 2.82 -6.46
C GLU A 101 15.46 1.50 -6.31
N PRO A 102 15.73 0.64 -5.33
CA PRO A 102 14.82 -0.46 -4.99
C PRO A 102 13.40 0.01 -4.62
N MET A 103 13.25 1.17 -3.94
CA MET A 103 11.94 1.74 -3.62
C MET A 103 11.16 2.17 -4.87
N ARG A 104 11.84 2.62 -5.93
CA ARG A 104 11.22 2.91 -7.23
C ARG A 104 10.54 1.68 -7.82
N VAL A 105 11.26 0.57 -7.85
CA VAL A 105 10.74 -0.72 -8.34
C VAL A 105 9.59 -1.20 -7.47
N THR A 106 9.77 -1.23 -6.15
CA THR A 106 8.72 -1.68 -5.23
C THR A 106 7.49 -0.78 -5.24
N SER A 107 7.64 0.52 -5.54
CA SER A 107 6.52 1.44 -5.73
C SER A 107 5.60 1.01 -6.88
N VAL A 108 6.18 0.58 -7.99
CA VAL A 108 5.42 0.08 -9.15
C VAL A 108 4.79 -1.26 -8.83
N LEU A 109 5.58 -2.21 -8.28
CA LEU A 109 5.10 -3.57 -7.97
C LEU A 109 3.95 -3.59 -6.96
N ARG A 110 3.94 -2.65 -6.01
CA ARG A 110 2.84 -2.53 -5.02
C ARG A 110 1.59 -1.85 -5.55
N ARG A 111 1.68 -1.17 -6.69
CA ARG A 111 0.62 -0.30 -7.22
C ARG A 111 0.08 -0.76 -8.56
N THR A 112 0.72 -1.75 -9.17
CA THR A 112 0.36 -2.28 -10.48
C THR A 112 0.47 -3.80 -10.50
N THR A 113 -0.15 -4.43 -11.48
CA THR A 113 -0.05 -5.88 -11.74
C THR A 113 1.16 -6.24 -12.63
N LEU A 114 2.04 -5.28 -12.91
CA LEU A 114 3.20 -5.51 -13.77
C LEU A 114 4.19 -6.51 -13.14
N PRO A 115 4.73 -7.46 -13.90
CA PRO A 115 5.68 -8.44 -13.40
C PRO A 115 7.00 -7.80 -12.91
N ALA A 116 7.63 -8.39 -11.90
CA ALA A 116 8.84 -7.85 -11.27
C ALA A 116 10.04 -7.75 -12.24
N ALA A 117 10.22 -8.75 -13.10
CA ALA A 117 11.37 -8.80 -14.00
C ALA A 117 11.40 -7.64 -15.00
N PRO A 118 10.33 -7.33 -15.79
CA PRO A 118 10.32 -6.19 -16.68
C PRO A 118 10.40 -4.84 -15.95
N VAL A 119 9.75 -4.69 -14.80
CA VAL A 119 9.85 -3.45 -14.00
C VAL A 119 11.28 -3.19 -13.56
N THR A 120 11.96 -4.20 -13.04
CA THR A 120 13.34 -4.09 -12.58
C THR A 120 14.30 -3.85 -13.76
N ALA A 121 14.17 -4.61 -14.85
CA ALA A 121 15.00 -4.46 -16.03
C ALA A 121 14.89 -3.06 -16.65
N SER A 122 13.68 -2.53 -16.79
CA SER A 122 13.47 -1.18 -17.34
C SER A 122 14.06 -0.09 -16.43
N ALA A 123 13.97 -0.27 -15.10
CA ALA A 123 14.57 0.65 -14.14
C ALA A 123 16.11 0.68 -14.24
N VAL A 124 16.75 -0.50 -14.34
CA VAL A 124 18.21 -0.62 -14.51
C VAL A 124 18.66 -0.03 -15.84
N THR A 125 17.94 -0.31 -16.92
CA THR A 125 18.28 0.20 -18.26
C THR A 125 18.20 1.72 -18.34
N LEU A 126 17.16 2.32 -17.74
CA LEU A 126 17.06 3.78 -17.66
C LEU A 126 18.16 4.39 -16.79
N ARG A 127 18.57 3.71 -15.72
CA ARG A 127 19.68 4.18 -14.90
C ARG A 127 21.00 4.20 -15.69
N ALA A 128 21.24 3.20 -16.53
CA ALA A 128 22.37 3.22 -17.44
C ALA A 128 22.28 4.40 -18.43
N ALA A 129 21.09 4.66 -18.99
CA ALA A 129 20.87 5.81 -19.87
C ALA A 129 21.07 7.16 -19.15
N ASP A 130 20.67 7.29 -17.88
CA ASP A 130 20.93 8.47 -17.04
C ASP A 130 22.43 8.74 -16.93
N VAL A 131 23.23 7.73 -16.60
CA VAL A 131 24.68 7.89 -16.43
C VAL A 131 25.35 8.25 -17.76
N LEU A 132 24.95 7.63 -18.86
CA LEU A 132 25.45 7.99 -20.19
C LEU A 132 25.10 9.43 -20.57
N ALA A 133 23.89 9.90 -20.27
CA ALA A 133 23.49 11.29 -20.52
C ALA A 133 24.32 12.28 -19.69
N VAL A 134 24.57 11.98 -18.40
CA VAL A 134 25.42 12.81 -17.53
C VAL A 134 26.84 12.89 -18.05
N LEU A 135 27.42 11.77 -18.48
CA LEU A 135 28.77 11.74 -19.06
C LEU A 135 28.86 12.52 -20.38
N ALA A 136 27.86 12.40 -21.25
CA ALA A 136 27.77 13.16 -22.48
C ALA A 136 27.66 14.67 -22.21
N LEU A 137 26.80 15.08 -21.27
CA LEU A 137 26.68 16.48 -20.88
C LEU A 137 27.99 17.02 -20.26
N ALA A 138 28.66 16.25 -19.41
CA ALA A 138 29.95 16.62 -18.84
C ALA A 138 31.02 16.81 -19.94
N ALA A 139 31.04 15.92 -20.94
CA ALA A 139 31.97 16.02 -22.06
C ALA A 139 31.72 17.27 -22.95
N ILE A 140 30.45 17.63 -23.13
CA ILE A 140 30.06 18.80 -23.93
C ILE A 140 30.28 20.11 -23.16
N CYS A 141 29.88 20.17 -21.88
CA CYS A 141 29.85 21.42 -21.12
C CYS A 141 31.16 21.73 -20.38
N ALA A 142 32.00 20.73 -20.11
CA ALA A 142 33.24 20.90 -19.37
C ALA A 142 34.39 19.98 -19.87
N PRO A 143 34.78 20.06 -21.15
CA PRO A 143 35.79 19.16 -21.71
C PRO A 143 37.15 19.26 -21.00
N THR A 144 37.51 20.43 -20.50
CA THR A 144 38.75 20.67 -19.74
C THR A 144 38.74 19.99 -18.37
N VAL A 145 37.60 19.96 -17.70
CA VAL A 145 37.43 19.25 -16.42
C VAL A 145 37.50 17.74 -16.63
N LEU A 146 36.89 17.25 -17.69
CA LEU A 146 36.91 15.83 -18.05
C LEU A 146 38.35 15.37 -18.41
N ALA A 147 39.10 16.19 -19.16
CA ALA A 147 40.49 15.92 -19.50
C ALA A 147 41.41 15.84 -18.27
N LYS A 148 41.17 16.69 -17.25
CA LYS A 148 41.91 16.68 -15.98
C LYS A 148 41.55 15.51 -15.06
N ALA A 149 40.35 14.94 -15.18
CA ALA A 149 39.91 13.82 -14.37
C ALA A 149 40.56 12.47 -14.76
N GLY A 150 41.22 12.38 -15.90
CA GLY A 150 42.11 11.28 -16.27
C GLY A 150 41.48 9.89 -16.31
N LEU A 151 42.26 8.86 -15.91
CA LEU A 151 41.89 7.45 -15.98
C LEU A 151 40.64 7.08 -15.19
N TRP A 152 40.27 7.83 -14.15
CA TRP A 152 39.05 7.60 -13.35
C TRP A 152 37.77 7.74 -14.17
N VAL A 153 37.74 8.68 -15.12
CA VAL A 153 36.61 8.85 -16.04
C VAL A 153 36.48 7.65 -16.96
N LEU A 154 37.61 7.17 -17.50
CA LEU A 154 37.61 5.98 -18.35
C LEU A 154 37.13 4.74 -17.58
N GLY A 155 37.52 4.58 -16.32
CA GLY A 155 37.02 3.52 -15.44
C GLY A 155 35.51 3.62 -15.18
N ALA A 156 35.02 4.83 -14.91
CA ALA A 156 33.59 5.06 -14.70
C ALA A 156 32.76 4.79 -15.97
N VAL A 157 33.22 5.26 -17.11
CA VAL A 157 32.63 4.99 -18.44
C VAL A 157 32.62 3.48 -18.72
N GLY A 158 33.75 2.81 -18.50
CA GLY A 158 33.87 1.36 -18.67
C GLY A 158 32.87 0.59 -17.81
N LEU A 159 32.75 0.94 -16.52
CA LEU A 159 31.77 0.34 -15.60
C LEU A 159 30.33 0.56 -16.09
N VAL A 160 29.98 1.77 -16.52
CA VAL A 160 28.67 2.09 -17.07
C VAL A 160 28.36 1.27 -18.31
N LEU A 161 29.30 1.14 -19.22
CA LEU A 161 29.16 0.34 -20.43
C LEU A 161 28.94 -1.15 -20.09
N VAL A 162 29.68 -1.69 -19.11
CA VAL A 162 29.49 -3.07 -18.64
C VAL A 162 28.10 -3.25 -18.03
N VAL A 163 27.64 -2.33 -17.16
CA VAL A 163 26.30 -2.38 -16.56
C VAL A 163 25.22 -2.25 -17.63
N ALA A 164 25.41 -1.34 -18.61
CA ALA A 164 24.48 -1.18 -19.72
C ALA A 164 24.41 -2.44 -20.59
N ALA A 165 25.54 -3.05 -20.92
CA ALA A 165 25.62 -4.29 -21.69
C ALA A 165 24.96 -5.46 -20.93
N ALA A 166 25.20 -5.58 -19.64
CA ALA A 166 24.56 -6.59 -18.78
C ALA A 166 23.03 -6.39 -18.74
N ALA A 167 22.57 -5.14 -18.60
CA ALA A 167 21.14 -4.80 -18.61
C ALA A 167 20.49 -5.12 -19.97
N VAL A 168 21.18 -4.81 -21.07
CA VAL A 168 20.72 -5.16 -22.43
C VAL A 168 20.67 -6.66 -22.62
N GLY A 169 21.70 -7.39 -22.21
CA GLY A 169 21.73 -8.86 -22.27
C GLY A 169 20.61 -9.49 -21.45
N TRP A 170 20.32 -8.94 -20.27
CA TRP A 170 19.20 -9.37 -19.45
C TRP A 170 17.85 -9.07 -20.11
N LEU A 171 17.68 -7.88 -20.70
CA LEU A 171 16.49 -7.52 -21.49
C LEU A 171 16.27 -8.45 -22.68
N HIS A 172 17.35 -8.85 -23.40
CA HIS A 172 17.23 -9.81 -24.48
C HIS A 172 16.71 -11.18 -23.98
N ARG A 173 17.18 -11.65 -22.82
CA ARG A 173 16.66 -12.89 -22.20
C ARG A 173 15.17 -12.75 -21.80
N LEU A 174 14.77 -11.58 -21.29
CA LEU A 174 13.37 -11.31 -20.93
C LEU A 174 12.47 -11.20 -22.17
N ARG A 175 12.95 -10.67 -23.29
CA ARG A 175 12.22 -10.64 -24.57
C ARG A 175 11.96 -12.03 -25.12
N ALA A 176 12.91 -12.94 -24.98
CA ALA A 176 12.71 -14.34 -25.34
C ALA A 176 11.60 -15.02 -24.50
N ALA A 177 11.25 -14.43 -23.34
CA ALA A 177 10.17 -14.84 -22.46
C ALA A 177 8.88 -14.00 -22.63
N GLU A 178 8.63 -13.44 -23.82
CA GLU A 178 7.43 -12.62 -24.17
C GLU A 178 7.17 -11.37 -23.31
N THR A 179 8.22 -10.74 -22.79
CA THR A 179 8.03 -9.54 -21.96
C THR A 179 8.01 -8.27 -22.81
N ALA A 180 7.12 -7.33 -22.47
CA ALA A 180 6.85 -6.10 -23.23
C ALA A 180 7.87 -4.95 -23.01
N VAL A 181 9.08 -5.21 -22.48
CA VAL A 181 10.09 -4.16 -22.19
C VAL A 181 10.78 -3.71 -23.49
N ARG A 182 10.90 -2.38 -23.65
CA ARG A 182 11.59 -1.76 -24.80
C ARG A 182 12.92 -1.17 -24.39
N LEU A 183 13.92 -1.24 -25.27
CA LEU A 183 15.16 -0.47 -25.09
C LEU A 183 14.87 1.03 -25.17
N PRO A 184 15.58 1.89 -24.40
CA PRO A 184 15.48 3.33 -24.52
C PRO A 184 15.80 3.78 -25.94
N GLY A 185 14.79 4.23 -26.67
CA GLY A 185 14.97 4.84 -27.99
C GLY A 185 15.36 6.31 -27.89
N GLY A 186 15.61 6.98 -29.03
CA GLY A 186 16.06 8.37 -29.08
C GLY A 186 15.19 9.34 -28.27
N ARG A 187 13.86 9.15 -28.24
CA ARG A 187 12.94 9.98 -27.42
C ARG A 187 13.17 9.80 -25.91
N ALA A 188 13.43 8.58 -25.46
CA ALA A 188 13.71 8.33 -24.06
C ALA A 188 15.07 8.90 -23.64
N LEU A 189 16.08 8.77 -24.51
CA LEU A 189 17.40 9.34 -24.28
C LEU A 189 17.36 10.88 -24.27
N ALA A 190 16.64 11.51 -25.21
CA ALA A 190 16.45 12.95 -25.24
C ALA A 190 15.71 13.46 -23.99
N ALA A 191 14.67 12.75 -23.54
CA ALA A 191 13.98 13.08 -22.30
C ALA A 191 14.90 12.98 -21.08
N THR A 192 15.75 11.96 -21.02
CA THR A 192 16.73 11.78 -19.95
C THR A 192 17.77 12.92 -19.96
N GLY A 193 18.35 13.27 -21.13
CA GLY A 193 19.28 14.39 -21.26
C GLY A 193 18.63 15.73 -20.90
N GLY A 194 17.42 16.00 -21.42
CA GLY A 194 16.65 17.20 -21.08
C GLY A 194 16.32 17.32 -19.59
N ALA A 195 16.07 16.18 -18.92
CA ALA A 195 15.85 16.18 -17.48
C ALA A 195 17.08 16.68 -16.69
N TRP A 196 18.30 16.33 -17.12
CA TRP A 196 19.51 16.81 -16.47
C TRP A 196 19.77 18.30 -16.70
N VAL A 197 19.45 18.80 -17.91
CA VAL A 197 19.51 20.23 -18.21
C VAL A 197 18.53 21.02 -17.32
N LEU A 198 17.29 20.56 -17.20
CA LEU A 198 16.30 21.20 -16.33
C LEU A 198 16.67 21.13 -14.84
N GLU A 199 17.36 20.09 -14.42
CA GLU A 199 17.83 19.96 -13.03
C GLU A 199 18.90 21.00 -12.67
N ALA A 200 19.69 21.45 -13.64
CA ALA A 200 20.72 22.47 -13.45
C ALA A 200 20.12 23.86 -13.14
N ALA A 201 18.84 24.08 -13.45
CA ALA A 201 18.17 25.36 -13.19
C ALA A 201 18.21 25.74 -11.69
N VAL A 202 18.19 24.77 -10.77
CA VAL A 202 18.26 25.06 -9.32
C VAL A 202 19.63 25.61 -8.91
N VAL A 203 20.72 25.01 -9.41
CA VAL A 203 22.09 25.52 -9.16
C VAL A 203 22.26 26.90 -9.77
N TRP A 204 21.82 27.06 -11.02
CA TRP A 204 21.94 28.32 -11.74
C TRP A 204 21.18 29.45 -11.06
N GLU A 205 19.95 29.22 -10.66
CA GLU A 205 19.14 30.20 -9.96
C GLU A 205 19.78 30.63 -8.64
N ILE A 206 20.17 29.68 -7.79
CA ILE A 206 20.78 29.97 -6.50
C ILE A 206 22.12 30.72 -6.66
N ALA A 207 22.92 30.37 -7.65
CA ALA A 207 24.14 31.10 -7.97
C ALA A 207 23.82 32.56 -8.41
N THR A 208 22.83 32.73 -9.29
CA THR A 208 22.41 34.04 -9.83
C THR A 208 21.94 34.97 -8.74
N VAL A 209 20.99 34.54 -7.88
CA VAL A 209 20.47 35.40 -6.79
C VAL A 209 21.51 35.65 -5.70
N SER A 210 22.55 34.82 -5.60
CA SER A 210 23.67 34.98 -4.68
C SER A 210 24.80 35.87 -5.25
N GLY A 211 24.65 36.40 -6.47
CA GLY A 211 25.65 37.20 -7.12
C GLY A 211 26.90 36.42 -7.58
N VAL A 212 26.81 35.10 -7.67
CA VAL A 212 27.86 34.23 -8.15
C VAL A 212 27.77 34.13 -9.68
N PRO A 213 28.79 34.58 -10.46
CA PRO A 213 28.73 34.54 -11.92
C PRO A 213 28.90 33.11 -12.42
N LEU A 214 27.77 32.46 -12.70
CA LEU A 214 27.72 31.10 -13.25
C LEU A 214 26.88 31.09 -14.53
N THR A 215 27.46 30.71 -15.63
CA THR A 215 26.72 30.53 -16.89
C THR A 215 25.84 29.29 -16.83
N ALA A 216 24.78 29.21 -17.64
CA ALA A 216 23.93 28.03 -17.72
C ALA A 216 24.70 26.75 -18.07
N TRP A 217 25.75 26.84 -18.92
CA TRP A 217 26.59 25.69 -19.28
C TRP A 217 27.44 25.20 -18.11
N GLU A 218 27.97 26.12 -17.31
CA GLU A 218 28.73 25.80 -16.10
C GLU A 218 27.81 25.19 -15.04
N ALA A 219 26.57 25.67 -14.89
CA ALA A 219 25.58 25.07 -13.99
C ALA A 219 25.22 23.63 -14.40
N ILE A 220 25.14 23.36 -15.72
CA ILE A 220 24.97 21.98 -16.23
C ILE A 220 26.20 21.12 -15.89
N ALA A 221 27.40 21.65 -16.06
CA ALA A 221 28.65 20.95 -15.75
C ALA A 221 28.77 20.64 -14.24
N VAL A 222 28.43 21.60 -13.36
CA VAL A 222 28.39 21.44 -11.91
C VAL A 222 27.36 20.36 -11.54
N THR A 223 26.17 20.39 -12.15
CA THR A 223 25.15 19.37 -11.93
C THR A 223 25.63 17.98 -12.37
N ALA A 224 26.26 17.85 -13.52
CA ALA A 224 26.81 16.59 -13.99
C ALA A 224 27.90 16.04 -13.04
N ALA A 225 28.81 16.89 -12.57
CA ALA A 225 29.85 16.51 -11.61
C ALA A 225 29.27 16.02 -10.28
N THR A 226 28.28 16.73 -9.73
CA THR A 226 27.60 16.34 -8.48
C THR A 226 26.88 15.00 -8.59
N ILE A 227 26.20 14.75 -9.71
CA ILE A 227 25.49 13.50 -9.95
C ILE A 227 26.48 12.34 -10.13
N ALA A 228 27.59 12.56 -10.82
CA ALA A 228 28.64 11.56 -10.93
C ALA A 228 29.18 11.16 -9.55
N ALA A 229 29.50 12.12 -8.70
CA ALA A 229 29.93 11.88 -7.32
C ALA A 229 28.86 11.18 -6.47
N GLN A 230 27.60 11.58 -6.61
CA GLN A 230 26.48 10.96 -5.90
C GLN A 230 26.24 9.50 -6.34
N THR A 231 26.68 9.07 -7.52
CA THR A 231 26.48 7.69 -7.97
C THR A 231 27.08 6.66 -7.01
N ILE A 232 28.16 7.01 -6.31
CA ILE A 232 28.86 6.19 -5.32
C ILE A 232 28.62 6.66 -3.87
N ALA A 233 27.69 7.60 -3.65
CA ALA A 233 27.42 8.15 -2.32
C ALA A 233 26.84 7.09 -1.38
N VAL A 234 27.43 6.97 -0.20
CA VAL A 234 27.03 6.05 0.86
C VAL A 234 26.06 6.73 1.84
N THR A 235 26.24 8.04 2.04
CA THR A 235 25.43 8.85 2.98
C THR A 235 24.01 9.08 2.46
N PRO A 236 23.01 9.16 3.35
CA PRO A 236 21.66 9.59 2.99
C PRO A 236 21.70 10.96 2.28
N GLY A 237 20.97 11.11 1.18
CA GLY A 237 20.97 12.33 0.38
C GLY A 237 22.28 12.62 -0.35
N GLY A 238 23.36 11.88 -0.09
CA GLY A 238 24.69 12.20 -0.60
C GLY A 238 25.34 13.39 0.12
N PHE A 239 24.89 13.68 1.36
CA PHE A 239 25.50 14.74 2.19
C PHE A 239 27.01 14.56 2.32
N GLY A 240 27.74 15.63 2.16
CA GLY A 240 29.18 15.68 2.08
C GLY A 240 29.71 15.48 0.67
N SER A 241 29.31 14.44 -0.03
CA SER A 241 29.76 14.15 -1.40
C SER A 241 29.16 15.11 -2.44
N TYR A 242 27.90 15.52 -2.26
CA TYR A 242 27.27 16.53 -3.12
C TYR A 242 27.97 17.87 -2.98
N GLU A 243 28.11 18.37 -1.76
CA GLU A 243 28.71 19.67 -1.46
C GLU A 243 30.16 19.70 -1.94
N ALA A 244 30.93 18.65 -1.65
CA ALA A 244 32.35 18.59 -2.09
C ALA A 244 32.46 18.62 -3.61
N ALA A 245 31.66 17.84 -4.35
CA ALA A 245 31.72 17.81 -5.80
C ALA A 245 31.20 19.11 -6.43
N ALA A 246 30.10 19.67 -5.93
CA ALA A 246 29.58 20.95 -6.41
C ALA A 246 30.58 22.09 -6.19
N THR A 247 31.15 22.19 -4.98
CA THR A 247 32.15 23.19 -4.64
C THR A 247 33.39 23.05 -5.54
N ALA A 248 33.91 21.83 -5.66
CA ALA A 248 35.09 21.59 -6.52
C ALA A 248 34.82 21.96 -7.98
N ALA A 249 33.64 21.63 -8.53
CA ALA A 249 33.25 21.97 -9.88
C ALA A 249 33.12 23.49 -10.09
N MET A 250 32.51 24.22 -9.14
CA MET A 250 32.39 25.68 -9.18
C MET A 250 33.77 26.38 -9.04
N VAL A 251 34.62 25.89 -8.15
CA VAL A 251 35.97 26.41 -7.99
C VAL A 251 36.80 26.20 -9.30
N ALA A 252 36.58 25.06 -9.97
CA ALA A 252 37.29 24.80 -11.25
C ALA A 252 36.89 25.76 -12.37
N VAL A 253 35.75 26.44 -12.27
CA VAL A 253 35.30 27.49 -13.21
C VAL A 253 35.54 28.91 -12.65
N GLY A 254 36.30 29.04 -11.55
CA GLY A 254 36.75 30.33 -11.02
C GLY A 254 35.90 30.94 -9.90
N VAL A 255 34.91 30.22 -9.34
CA VAL A 255 34.12 30.70 -8.21
C VAL A 255 34.94 30.56 -6.92
N PRO A 256 34.96 31.58 -6.02
CA PRO A 256 35.59 31.46 -4.71
C PRO A 256 35.01 30.31 -3.88
N ALA A 257 35.86 29.60 -3.13
CA ALA A 257 35.51 28.34 -2.48
C ALA A 257 34.37 28.47 -1.43
N ASP A 258 34.38 29.57 -0.68
CA ASP A 258 33.37 29.91 0.32
C ASP A 258 31.98 30.18 -0.31
N ALA A 259 31.95 30.97 -1.39
CA ALA A 259 30.74 31.23 -2.16
C ALA A 259 30.24 29.96 -2.86
N ALA A 260 31.14 29.18 -3.47
CA ALA A 260 30.83 27.92 -4.11
C ALA A 260 30.20 26.92 -3.12
N PHE A 261 30.76 26.81 -1.91
CA PHE A 261 30.25 25.93 -0.89
C PHE A 261 28.88 26.40 -0.37
N ALA A 262 28.68 27.69 -0.15
CA ALA A 262 27.39 28.24 0.28
C ALA A 262 26.27 27.99 -0.76
N VAL A 263 26.56 28.18 -2.05
CA VAL A 263 25.65 27.87 -3.16
C VAL A 263 25.37 26.37 -3.22
N ALA A 264 26.40 25.52 -3.10
CA ALA A 264 26.24 24.05 -3.12
C ALA A 264 25.33 23.57 -2.00
N LEU A 265 25.56 24.00 -0.77
CA LEU A 265 24.79 23.62 0.41
C LEU A 265 23.33 24.10 0.32
N THR A 266 23.11 25.34 -0.12
CA THR A 266 21.75 25.88 -0.30
C THR A 266 21.01 25.15 -1.39
N THR A 267 21.66 24.86 -2.53
CA THR A 267 21.10 24.05 -3.62
C THR A 267 20.68 22.68 -3.12
N HIS A 268 21.53 22.02 -2.35
CA HIS A 268 21.23 20.71 -1.79
C HIS A 268 20.08 20.76 -0.80
N ALA A 269 20.02 21.78 0.07
CA ALA A 269 18.92 21.98 0.99
C ALA A 269 17.57 22.20 0.27
N VAL A 270 17.54 23.02 -0.79
CA VAL A 270 16.34 23.26 -1.61
C VAL A 270 15.88 21.96 -2.30
N LYS A 271 16.80 21.22 -2.93
CA LYS A 271 16.49 19.92 -3.57
C LYS A 271 15.99 18.90 -2.53
N THR A 272 16.58 18.89 -1.35
CA THR A 272 16.17 18.02 -0.23
C THR A 272 14.76 18.37 0.24
N GLY A 273 14.46 19.66 0.42
CA GLY A 273 13.11 20.14 0.76
C GLY A 273 12.06 19.67 -0.28
N TYR A 274 12.38 19.84 -1.55
CA TYR A 274 11.53 19.32 -2.64
C TYR A 274 11.36 17.80 -2.55
N ALA A 275 12.43 17.05 -2.29
CA ALA A 275 12.39 15.59 -2.17
C ALA A 275 11.46 15.14 -1.04
N PHE A 276 11.50 15.82 0.11
CA PHE A 276 10.60 15.52 1.24
C PHE A 276 9.15 15.85 0.90
N LEU A 277 8.87 17.01 0.31
CA LEU A 277 7.50 17.41 -0.02
C LEU A 277 6.89 16.52 -1.12
N ALA A 278 7.54 16.46 -2.27
CA ALA A 278 7.05 15.70 -3.41
C ALA A 278 7.07 14.18 -3.16
N GLY A 279 8.11 13.68 -2.47
CA GLY A 279 8.23 12.26 -2.15
C GLY A 279 7.23 11.81 -1.10
N SER A 280 6.95 12.61 -0.06
CA SER A 280 5.91 12.31 0.92
C SER A 280 4.52 12.29 0.27
N HIS A 281 4.22 13.27 -0.60
CA HIS A 281 3.00 13.24 -1.41
C HIS A 281 2.93 11.97 -2.27
N ALA A 282 4.04 11.58 -2.90
CA ALA A 282 4.11 10.41 -3.74
C ALA A 282 3.94 9.08 -3.00
N LEU A 283 4.20 9.01 -1.70
CA LEU A 283 3.86 7.85 -0.87
C LEU A 283 2.34 7.65 -0.74
N MET A 284 1.56 8.74 -0.77
CA MET A 284 0.13 8.75 -0.52
C MET A 284 -0.71 8.81 -1.81
N TRP A 285 -0.14 9.26 -2.92
CA TRP A 285 -0.80 9.39 -4.22
C TRP A 285 0.08 8.85 -5.35
N PRO A 286 -0.47 8.24 -6.43
CA PRO A 286 -1.88 7.88 -6.66
C PRO A 286 -2.32 6.65 -5.86
N ALA A 287 -3.63 6.37 -5.88
CA ALA A 287 -4.16 5.13 -5.31
C ALA A 287 -3.91 3.94 -6.27
N PRO A 288 -3.57 2.73 -5.76
CA PRO A 288 -3.21 2.46 -4.37
C PRO A 288 -1.95 3.21 -3.95
N THR A 289 -1.87 3.56 -2.65
CA THR A 289 -0.69 4.27 -2.11
C THR A 289 0.54 3.35 -2.09
N TYR A 290 1.74 3.88 -1.79
CA TYR A 290 2.92 3.05 -1.59
C TYR A 290 2.73 1.97 -0.50
N TRP A 291 1.90 2.28 0.49
CA TRP A 291 1.53 1.38 1.59
C TRP A 291 0.39 0.42 1.23
N GLY A 292 -0.19 0.54 0.05
CA GLY A 292 -1.35 -0.20 -0.40
C GLY A 292 -2.66 0.57 -0.22
N ARG A 293 -3.78 -0.15 -0.29
CA ARG A 293 -5.12 0.40 -0.11
C ARG A 293 -5.48 0.45 1.37
N PHE A 294 -6.06 1.56 1.79
CA PHE A 294 -6.67 1.73 3.12
C PHE A 294 -8.19 1.74 3.06
N ARG A 295 -8.77 1.67 1.86
CA ARG A 295 -10.22 1.67 1.61
C ARG A 295 -10.55 0.77 0.43
N LEU A 296 -11.74 0.21 0.43
CA LEU A 296 -12.26 -0.48 -0.74
C LEU A 296 -12.37 0.48 -1.94
N PRO A 297 -12.21 0.00 -3.18
CA PRO A 297 -12.49 0.77 -4.38
C PRO A 297 -13.92 1.32 -4.37
N ARG A 298 -14.17 2.43 -5.09
CA ARG A 298 -15.52 3.00 -5.18
C ARG A 298 -16.45 2.12 -6.00
N THR A 299 -15.94 1.59 -7.10
CA THR A 299 -16.62 0.62 -7.95
C THR A 299 -16.18 -0.77 -7.57
N LEU A 300 -17.12 -1.58 -7.13
CA LEU A 300 -16.92 -3.00 -6.82
C LEU A 300 -17.62 -3.83 -7.91
N PRO A 301 -17.12 -5.03 -8.25
CA PRO A 301 -17.78 -5.89 -9.21
C PRO A 301 -19.19 -6.21 -8.71
N ALA A 302 -20.20 -6.00 -9.55
CA ALA A 302 -21.53 -6.51 -9.27
C ALA A 302 -21.54 -8.03 -9.48
N ARG A 303 -21.80 -8.81 -8.43
CA ARG A 303 -22.01 -10.24 -8.61
C ARG A 303 -23.41 -10.52 -9.11
N PRO A 304 -23.57 -11.49 -10.04
CA PRO A 304 -24.89 -11.92 -10.46
C PRO A 304 -25.68 -12.47 -9.26
N VAL A 305 -26.97 -12.20 -9.26
CA VAL A 305 -27.90 -12.71 -8.23
C VAL A 305 -27.77 -14.23 -8.16
N SER A 306 -27.67 -14.77 -6.96
CA SER A 306 -27.65 -16.21 -6.74
C SER A 306 -28.93 -16.84 -7.29
N ARG A 307 -28.84 -18.03 -7.90
CA ARG A 307 -30.04 -18.77 -8.31
C ARG A 307 -30.89 -19.05 -7.06
N PRO A 308 -32.23 -19.02 -7.18
CA PRO A 308 -33.09 -19.42 -6.08
C PRO A 308 -32.71 -20.83 -5.59
N ALA A 309 -32.62 -21.00 -4.29
CA ALA A 309 -32.39 -22.30 -3.71
C ALA A 309 -33.60 -23.22 -3.92
N ALA A 310 -33.40 -24.53 -3.93
CA ALA A 310 -34.48 -25.52 -3.99
C ALA A 310 -35.55 -25.23 -2.92
N ALA A 311 -36.80 -25.58 -3.20
CA ALA A 311 -37.92 -25.25 -2.30
C ALA A 311 -37.77 -25.88 -0.92
N ASP A 312 -37.15 -27.05 -0.83
CA ASP A 312 -36.89 -27.85 0.37
C ASP A 312 -35.54 -27.54 1.04
N ALA A 313 -34.71 -26.71 0.42
CA ALA A 313 -33.38 -26.35 0.97
C ALA A 313 -33.52 -25.72 2.36
N PRO A 314 -32.75 -26.19 3.37
CA PRO A 314 -32.90 -25.72 4.75
C PRO A 314 -32.29 -24.34 4.98
N VAL A 315 -32.64 -23.71 6.08
CA VAL A 315 -31.86 -22.63 6.70
C VAL A 315 -30.95 -23.28 7.75
N VAL A 316 -29.63 -23.05 7.66
CA VAL A 316 -28.67 -23.63 8.60
C VAL A 316 -28.19 -22.55 9.56
N ALA A 317 -28.43 -22.77 10.87
CA ALA A 317 -27.93 -21.93 11.94
C ALA A 317 -26.58 -22.45 12.44
N VAL A 318 -25.50 -21.76 12.15
CA VAL A 318 -24.13 -22.08 12.59
C VAL A 318 -23.85 -21.43 13.92
N ILE A 319 -23.51 -22.22 14.93
CA ILE A 319 -23.30 -21.81 16.32
C ILE A 319 -21.94 -22.32 16.79
N PRO A 320 -20.87 -21.49 16.76
CA PRO A 320 -19.60 -21.89 17.35
C PRO A 320 -19.70 -21.89 18.89
N VAL A 321 -19.07 -22.87 19.49
CA VAL A 321 -19.11 -23.10 20.94
C VAL A 321 -17.73 -23.41 21.47
N HIS A 322 -17.38 -22.80 22.61
CA HIS A 322 -16.22 -23.17 23.39
C HIS A 322 -16.47 -22.91 24.88
N ASN A 323 -16.73 -23.99 25.64
CA ASN A 323 -17.05 -23.94 27.07
C ASN A 323 -18.32 -23.08 27.37
N GLU A 324 -19.44 -23.40 26.72
CA GLU A 324 -20.73 -22.72 26.85
C GLU A 324 -21.85 -23.73 27.24
N GLU A 325 -21.54 -24.70 28.13
CA GLU A 325 -22.48 -25.74 28.55
C GLU A 325 -23.77 -25.16 29.18
N ALA A 326 -23.67 -23.97 29.80
CA ALA A 326 -24.76 -23.30 30.47
C ALA A 326 -25.80 -22.68 29.51
N THR A 327 -25.41 -22.34 28.29
CA THR A 327 -26.21 -21.49 27.38
C THR A 327 -26.53 -22.14 26.04
N VAL A 328 -25.68 -23.02 25.54
CA VAL A 328 -25.80 -23.60 24.19
C VAL A 328 -27.13 -24.32 23.96
N ALA A 329 -27.65 -25.04 24.98
CA ALA A 329 -28.92 -25.76 24.86
C ALA A 329 -30.09 -24.79 24.70
N ASP A 330 -30.10 -23.68 25.40
CA ASP A 330 -31.13 -22.66 25.31
C ASP A 330 -31.08 -21.89 23.98
N VAL A 331 -29.89 -21.62 23.45
CA VAL A 331 -29.71 -21.07 22.10
C VAL A 331 -30.32 -22.00 21.06
N VAL A 332 -30.00 -23.30 21.12
CA VAL A 332 -30.53 -24.30 20.17
C VAL A 332 -32.07 -24.43 20.27
N ARG A 333 -32.63 -24.50 21.47
CA ARG A 333 -34.08 -24.58 21.68
C ARG A 333 -34.84 -23.30 21.32
N GLY A 334 -34.17 -22.14 21.42
CA GLY A 334 -34.73 -20.85 21.05
C GLY A 334 -34.83 -20.63 19.54
N LEU A 335 -34.18 -21.45 18.72
CA LEU A 335 -34.28 -21.35 17.26
C LEU A 335 -35.70 -21.74 16.80
N PRO A 336 -36.32 -20.97 15.88
CA PRO A 336 -37.59 -21.36 15.28
C PRO A 336 -37.40 -22.64 14.43
N PRO A 337 -38.37 -23.57 14.46
CA PRO A 337 -38.25 -24.83 13.71
C PRO A 337 -38.30 -24.63 12.19
N THR A 338 -38.90 -23.54 11.73
CA THR A 338 -39.02 -23.19 10.31
C THR A 338 -38.92 -21.68 10.09
N VAL A 339 -38.40 -21.28 8.94
CA VAL A 339 -38.37 -19.90 8.45
C VAL A 339 -38.83 -19.86 7.00
N SER A 340 -39.88 -19.10 6.71
CA SER A 340 -40.51 -19.02 5.39
C SER A 340 -40.82 -20.42 4.79
N GLY A 341 -41.32 -21.32 5.62
CA GLY A 341 -41.64 -22.69 5.24
C GLY A 341 -40.46 -23.66 5.12
N ARG A 342 -39.26 -23.21 5.38
CA ARG A 342 -38.01 -24.01 5.29
C ARG A 342 -37.60 -24.47 6.69
N ARG A 343 -37.18 -25.72 6.81
CA ARG A 343 -36.68 -26.29 8.07
C ARG A 343 -35.42 -25.56 8.51
N VAL A 344 -35.30 -25.25 9.79
CA VAL A 344 -34.07 -24.75 10.44
C VAL A 344 -33.27 -25.93 10.97
N ILE A 345 -31.98 -25.99 10.63
CA ILE A 345 -31.02 -26.97 11.16
C ILE A 345 -30.04 -26.22 12.06
N ALA A 346 -29.99 -26.56 13.33
CA ALA A 346 -28.97 -26.10 14.25
C ALA A 346 -27.68 -26.90 14.01
N LEU A 347 -26.60 -26.22 13.62
CA LEU A 347 -25.25 -26.78 13.41
C LEU A 347 -24.30 -26.16 14.44
N VAL A 348 -23.97 -26.89 15.47
CA VAL A 348 -23.04 -26.47 16.51
C VAL A 348 -21.62 -26.91 16.12
N VAL A 349 -20.67 -25.98 16.17
CA VAL A 349 -19.26 -26.27 15.98
C VAL A 349 -18.55 -26.11 17.32
N ASP A 350 -18.22 -27.25 17.92
CA ASP A 350 -17.51 -27.31 19.20
C ASP A 350 -16.00 -27.16 18.97
N ASP A 351 -15.45 -26.00 19.36
CA ASP A 351 -14.04 -25.64 19.21
C ASP A 351 -13.19 -26.20 20.36
N GLY A 352 -13.22 -27.51 20.54
CA GLY A 352 -12.43 -28.23 21.54
C GLY A 352 -12.83 -27.88 22.99
N SER A 353 -14.13 -27.84 23.30
CA SER A 353 -14.60 -27.61 24.66
C SER A 353 -14.14 -28.70 25.64
N SER A 354 -13.82 -28.30 26.86
CA SER A 354 -13.44 -29.16 27.95
C SER A 354 -14.61 -29.50 28.88
N ASP A 355 -15.75 -28.82 28.72
CA ASP A 355 -17.01 -29.04 29.45
C ASP A 355 -18.02 -29.89 28.63
N ARG A 356 -19.28 -29.95 29.05
CA ARG A 356 -20.31 -30.71 28.39
C ARG A 356 -21.06 -29.97 27.27
N SER A 357 -20.49 -28.90 26.72
CA SER A 357 -21.14 -28.09 25.68
C SER A 357 -21.64 -28.94 24.50
N ALA A 358 -20.82 -29.85 23.98
CA ALA A 358 -21.17 -30.71 22.85
C ALA A 358 -22.36 -31.67 23.18
N GLU A 359 -22.40 -32.21 24.40
CA GLU A 359 -23.47 -33.10 24.86
C GLU A 359 -24.78 -32.32 25.06
N CYS A 360 -24.70 -31.15 25.68
CA CYS A 360 -25.86 -30.26 25.86
C CYS A 360 -26.45 -29.83 24.53
N ALA A 361 -25.62 -29.50 23.55
CA ALA A 361 -26.08 -29.16 22.20
C ALA A 361 -26.79 -30.31 21.48
N ARG A 362 -26.24 -31.55 21.57
CA ARG A 362 -26.88 -32.74 20.99
C ARG A 362 -28.20 -33.05 21.66
N ALA A 363 -28.25 -32.98 22.99
CA ALA A 363 -29.49 -33.20 23.77
C ALA A 363 -30.58 -32.16 23.43
N ALA A 364 -30.18 -30.95 23.00
CA ALA A 364 -31.10 -29.92 22.52
C ALA A 364 -31.53 -30.11 21.06
N GLY A 365 -31.00 -31.11 20.33
CA GLY A 365 -31.37 -31.45 18.95
C GLY A 365 -30.46 -30.86 17.87
N ALA A 366 -29.29 -30.32 18.23
CA ALA A 366 -28.33 -29.81 17.24
C ALA A 366 -27.49 -30.93 16.60
N ALA A 367 -27.14 -30.75 15.32
CA ALA A 367 -26.00 -31.44 14.70
C ALA A 367 -24.70 -30.82 15.27
N VAL A 368 -23.78 -31.68 15.73
CA VAL A 368 -22.54 -31.21 16.38
C VAL A 368 -21.32 -31.71 15.62
N VAL A 369 -20.50 -30.77 15.17
CA VAL A 369 -19.16 -31.00 14.63
C VAL A 369 -18.14 -30.59 15.68
N ARG A 370 -17.25 -31.50 16.08
CA ARG A 370 -16.23 -31.25 17.10
C ARG A 370 -14.86 -31.09 16.48
N GLN A 371 -14.13 -30.06 16.90
CA GLN A 371 -12.70 -29.90 16.62
C GLN A 371 -11.86 -30.60 17.71
N PRO A 372 -10.68 -31.15 17.35
CA PRO A 372 -9.86 -31.90 18.33
C PRO A 372 -9.28 -31.01 19.43
N GLU A 373 -9.10 -29.71 19.16
CA GLU A 373 -8.54 -28.71 20.07
C GLU A 373 -9.12 -27.33 19.76
N ASN A 374 -8.91 -26.35 20.66
CA ASN A 374 -9.30 -24.97 20.44
C ASN A 374 -8.43 -24.31 19.37
N LEU A 375 -8.98 -24.14 18.18
CA LEU A 375 -8.35 -23.46 17.02
C LEU A 375 -8.75 -21.99 16.90
N GLY A 376 -9.69 -21.53 17.73
CA GLY A 376 -10.18 -20.16 17.78
C GLY A 376 -11.43 -19.90 16.96
N LEU A 377 -12.14 -18.82 17.31
CA LEU A 377 -13.45 -18.47 16.76
C LEU A 377 -13.47 -18.44 15.22
N GLY A 378 -12.45 -17.84 14.59
CA GLY A 378 -12.38 -17.79 13.13
C GLY A 378 -12.30 -19.17 12.47
N ALA A 379 -11.57 -20.11 13.09
CA ALA A 379 -11.49 -21.49 12.63
C ALA A 379 -12.83 -22.21 12.78
N ALA A 380 -13.52 -22.03 13.91
CA ALA A 380 -14.85 -22.60 14.14
C ALA A 380 -15.88 -22.08 13.13
N VAL A 381 -15.84 -20.77 12.82
CA VAL A 381 -16.75 -20.18 11.82
C VAL A 381 -16.45 -20.70 10.42
N ARG A 382 -15.17 -20.76 9.98
CA ARG A 382 -14.78 -21.37 8.69
C ARG A 382 -15.32 -22.80 8.58
N ARG A 383 -15.12 -23.60 9.61
CA ARG A 383 -15.62 -24.99 9.65
C ARG A 383 -17.13 -25.02 9.56
N GLY A 384 -17.83 -24.20 10.34
CA GLY A 384 -19.29 -24.13 10.35
C GLY A 384 -19.88 -23.69 9.01
N LEU A 385 -19.29 -22.70 8.33
CA LEU A 385 -19.72 -22.28 7.00
C LEU A 385 -19.52 -23.40 5.97
N ALA A 386 -18.39 -24.11 6.01
CA ALA A 386 -18.11 -25.23 5.11
C ALA A 386 -19.10 -26.39 5.31
N GLU A 387 -19.35 -26.79 6.54
CA GLU A 387 -20.33 -27.85 6.87
C GLU A 387 -21.77 -27.42 6.52
N ALA A 388 -22.13 -26.16 6.77
CA ALA A 388 -23.42 -25.63 6.36
C ALA A 388 -23.60 -25.67 4.83
N CYS A 389 -22.58 -25.30 4.06
CA CYS A 389 -22.60 -25.34 2.59
C CYS A 389 -22.78 -26.76 2.06
N ALA A 390 -22.23 -27.77 2.73
CA ALA A 390 -22.42 -29.18 2.35
C ALA A 390 -23.89 -29.65 2.43
N LEU A 391 -24.72 -28.96 3.23
CA LEU A 391 -26.17 -29.21 3.33
C LEU A 391 -26.99 -28.50 2.24
N SER A 392 -26.34 -27.85 1.26
CA SER A 392 -27.00 -27.09 0.18
C SER A 392 -28.07 -26.11 0.68
N PRO A 393 -27.73 -25.17 1.60
CA PRO A 393 -28.69 -24.35 2.32
C PRO A 393 -29.33 -23.28 1.43
N ALA A 394 -30.57 -22.88 1.76
CA ALA A 394 -31.18 -21.67 1.20
C ALA A 394 -30.58 -20.39 1.80
N ALA A 395 -30.21 -20.44 3.08
CA ALA A 395 -29.48 -19.40 3.80
C ALA A 395 -28.67 -20.03 4.93
N VAL A 396 -27.52 -19.44 5.26
CA VAL A 396 -26.74 -19.77 6.46
C VAL A 396 -26.85 -18.60 7.42
N VAL A 397 -27.19 -18.86 8.66
CA VAL A 397 -27.26 -17.84 9.72
C VAL A 397 -26.25 -18.20 10.80
N TYR A 398 -25.43 -17.25 11.18
CA TYR A 398 -24.44 -17.39 12.22
C TYR A 398 -24.87 -16.59 13.46
N LEU A 399 -24.76 -17.20 14.63
CA LEU A 399 -24.98 -16.54 15.92
C LEU A 399 -24.09 -17.15 17.01
N ASP A 400 -23.76 -16.35 18.04
CA ASP A 400 -22.95 -16.80 19.17
C ASP A 400 -23.79 -17.62 20.17
N ALA A 401 -23.13 -18.50 20.94
CA ALA A 401 -23.78 -19.42 21.87
C ALA A 401 -24.06 -18.84 23.27
N ASP A 402 -23.76 -17.54 23.49
CA ASP A 402 -23.75 -16.91 24.82
C ASP A 402 -25.05 -16.14 25.20
N LEU A 403 -26.11 -16.30 24.39
CA LEU A 403 -27.39 -15.59 24.53
C LEU A 403 -27.30 -14.05 24.49
N GLU A 404 -26.21 -13.49 24.00
CA GLU A 404 -26.17 -12.03 23.73
C GLU A 404 -27.16 -11.64 22.61
N TYR A 405 -27.50 -12.58 21.72
CA TYR A 405 -28.50 -12.44 20.65
C TYR A 405 -29.69 -13.37 20.87
N ASP A 406 -30.88 -12.90 20.53
CA ASP A 406 -32.11 -13.72 20.63
C ASP A 406 -32.19 -14.68 19.42
N PRO A 407 -32.13 -16.01 19.62
CA PRO A 407 -32.25 -16.97 18.54
C PRO A 407 -33.58 -16.89 17.78
N ALA A 408 -34.64 -16.42 18.42
CA ALA A 408 -35.97 -16.26 17.82
C ALA A 408 -36.00 -15.18 16.73
N GLU A 409 -35.02 -14.28 16.70
CA GLU A 409 -34.86 -13.25 15.66
C GLU A 409 -34.16 -13.75 14.36
N LEU A 410 -33.75 -15.02 14.30
CA LEU A 410 -33.16 -15.63 13.10
C LEU A 410 -33.95 -15.35 11.81
N PRO A 411 -35.30 -15.36 11.79
CA PRO A 411 -36.09 -15.03 10.61
C PRO A 411 -35.82 -13.63 10.06
N LEU A 412 -35.52 -12.64 10.91
CA LEU A 412 -35.24 -11.26 10.50
C LEU A 412 -33.98 -11.18 9.63
N LEU A 413 -32.96 -11.97 9.97
CA LEU A 413 -31.72 -12.02 9.24
C LEU A 413 -31.81 -12.87 7.97
N ALA A 414 -32.53 -14.00 8.04
CA ALA A 414 -32.69 -14.90 6.91
C ALA A 414 -33.61 -14.32 5.81
N ALA A 415 -34.64 -13.57 6.17
CA ALA A 415 -35.65 -13.08 5.23
C ALA A 415 -35.06 -12.28 4.03
N PRO A 416 -34.13 -11.33 4.17
CA PRO A 416 -33.57 -10.62 3.03
C PRO A 416 -32.74 -11.54 2.10
N VAL A 417 -32.13 -12.59 2.65
CA VAL A 417 -31.38 -13.60 1.88
C VAL A 417 -32.35 -14.47 1.10
N LEU A 418 -33.37 -15.00 1.76
CA LEU A 418 -34.38 -15.86 1.14
C LEU A 418 -35.19 -15.14 0.07
N ALA A 419 -35.43 -13.83 0.25
CA ALA A 419 -36.06 -12.95 -0.75
C ALA A 419 -35.12 -12.57 -1.89
N GLY A 420 -33.85 -12.96 -1.85
CA GLY A 420 -32.86 -12.61 -2.86
C GLY A 420 -32.53 -11.10 -2.92
N SER A 421 -32.87 -10.32 -1.87
CA SER A 421 -32.60 -8.88 -1.80
C SER A 421 -31.23 -8.53 -1.23
N ALA A 422 -30.57 -9.46 -0.52
CA ALA A 422 -29.23 -9.35 0.01
C ALA A 422 -28.52 -10.70 -0.04
N ASP A 423 -27.20 -10.68 -0.05
CA ASP A 423 -26.35 -11.87 0.01
C ASP A 423 -25.64 -11.99 1.37
N TYR A 424 -25.47 -10.87 2.06
CA TYR A 424 -24.86 -10.78 3.37
C TYR A 424 -25.64 -9.80 4.24
N VAL A 425 -26.19 -10.28 5.34
CA VAL A 425 -27.02 -9.52 6.27
C VAL A 425 -26.37 -9.51 7.66
N VAL A 426 -26.34 -8.35 8.28
CA VAL A 426 -25.83 -8.17 9.64
C VAL A 426 -26.96 -7.66 10.53
N GLY A 427 -27.15 -8.31 11.67
CA GLY A 427 -28.07 -7.85 12.71
C GLY A 427 -27.45 -6.64 13.44
N SER A 428 -28.05 -5.47 13.28
CA SER A 428 -27.53 -4.25 13.92
C SER A 428 -28.17 -4.03 15.29
N ARG A 429 -27.33 -4.02 16.31
CA ARG A 429 -27.71 -3.69 17.69
C ARG A 429 -28.05 -2.20 17.83
N PHE A 430 -27.38 -1.34 17.06
CA PHE A 430 -27.55 0.12 17.17
C PHE A 430 -28.79 0.65 16.44
N THR A 431 -29.42 -0.13 15.58
CA THR A 431 -30.72 0.19 14.97
C THR A 431 -31.89 -0.57 15.64
N GLY A 432 -31.57 -1.54 16.50
CA GLY A 432 -32.54 -2.33 17.29
C GLY A 432 -32.60 -1.93 18.75
N GLN A 433 -32.81 -2.90 19.62
CA GLN A 433 -32.96 -2.66 21.06
C GLN A 433 -31.76 -3.18 21.85
N ILE A 434 -31.02 -2.27 22.50
CA ILE A 434 -29.94 -2.63 23.42
C ILE A 434 -30.48 -2.58 24.83
N ARG A 435 -30.77 -3.76 25.45
CA ARG A 435 -31.23 -3.84 26.84
C ARG A 435 -30.12 -3.46 27.82
N HIS A 436 -28.90 -3.92 27.59
CA HIS A 436 -27.72 -3.55 28.39
C HIS A 436 -26.44 -3.69 27.55
N MET A 437 -25.57 -2.67 27.60
CA MET A 437 -24.23 -2.72 26.99
C MET A 437 -23.28 -1.86 27.82
N LEU A 438 -22.12 -2.39 28.20
CA LEU A 438 -21.11 -1.67 28.97
C LEU A 438 -20.62 -0.43 28.19
N PRO A 439 -20.50 0.76 28.83
CA PRO A 439 -20.16 2.01 28.13
C PRO A 439 -18.87 1.93 27.30
N HIS A 440 -17.82 1.32 27.85
CA HIS A 440 -16.55 1.17 27.13
C HIS A 440 -16.66 0.26 25.89
N ARG A 441 -17.50 -0.79 25.94
CA ARG A 441 -17.80 -1.63 24.77
C ARG A 441 -18.60 -0.86 23.71
N ARG A 442 -19.54 -0.02 24.13
CA ARG A 442 -20.32 0.83 23.23
C ARG A 442 -19.43 1.79 22.48
N VAL A 443 -18.53 2.48 23.18
CA VAL A 443 -17.55 3.40 22.57
C VAL A 443 -16.62 2.64 21.62
N GLY A 444 -16.06 1.50 22.04
CA GLY A 444 -15.21 0.66 21.20
C GLY A 444 -15.89 0.17 19.93
N ASN A 445 -17.13 -0.32 20.04
CA ASN A 445 -17.91 -0.79 18.89
C ASN A 445 -18.24 0.36 17.92
N LEU A 446 -18.59 1.54 18.42
CA LEU A 446 -18.84 2.72 17.58
C LEU A 446 -17.57 3.19 16.85
N ALA A 447 -16.43 3.22 17.54
CA ALA A 447 -15.15 3.58 16.93
C ALA A 447 -14.74 2.60 15.81
N LEU A 448 -14.86 1.29 16.06
CA LEU A 448 -14.58 0.26 15.06
C LEU A 448 -15.60 0.29 13.91
N THR A 449 -16.87 0.52 14.17
CA THR A 449 -17.89 0.69 13.13
C THR A 449 -17.59 1.92 12.27
N ARG A 450 -17.19 3.05 12.88
CA ARG A 450 -16.78 4.25 12.14
C ARG A 450 -15.55 3.98 11.25
N TRP A 451 -14.61 3.16 11.73
CA TRP A 451 -13.47 2.74 10.95
C TRP A 451 -13.88 1.86 9.76
N VAL A 452 -14.76 0.88 9.96
CA VAL A 452 -15.31 0.04 8.86
C VAL A 452 -16.09 0.91 7.85
N ARG A 453 -16.91 1.86 8.29
CA ARG A 453 -17.57 2.84 7.41
C ARG A 453 -16.59 3.61 6.54
N TRP A 454 -15.51 4.09 7.17
CA TRP A 454 -14.48 4.84 6.45
C TRP A 454 -13.77 3.98 5.41
N MET A 455 -13.48 2.71 5.73
CA MET A 455 -12.82 1.77 4.81
C MET A 455 -13.74 1.34 3.66
N THR A 456 -15.00 1.05 3.95
CA THR A 456 -15.96 0.51 2.97
C THR A 456 -16.67 1.58 2.16
N ARG A 457 -16.71 2.83 2.65
CA ARG A 457 -17.54 3.92 2.12
C ARG A 457 -19.04 3.58 2.07
N ARG A 458 -19.49 2.65 2.91
CA ARG A 458 -20.88 2.19 3.02
C ARG A 458 -21.48 2.67 4.33
N HIS A 459 -22.81 2.83 4.32
CA HIS A 459 -23.54 3.09 5.55
C HIS A 459 -23.67 1.77 6.33
N ILE A 460 -22.84 1.62 7.38
CA ILE A 460 -22.84 0.45 8.28
C ILE A 460 -23.13 0.99 9.67
N THR A 461 -24.13 0.44 10.35
CA THR A 461 -24.53 0.88 11.69
C THR A 461 -23.90 0.03 12.79
N ASP A 462 -23.58 -1.25 12.49
CA ASP A 462 -22.91 -2.15 13.43
C ASP A 462 -21.91 -3.08 12.71
N GLY A 463 -20.65 -2.68 12.69
CA GLY A 463 -19.57 -3.49 12.10
C GLY A 463 -19.04 -4.62 12.99
N GLN A 464 -19.57 -4.76 14.23
CA GLN A 464 -19.05 -5.69 15.24
C GLN A 464 -20.05 -6.78 15.67
N SER A 465 -21.29 -6.75 15.15
CA SER A 465 -22.29 -7.75 15.49
C SER A 465 -21.87 -9.15 15.07
N GLY A 466 -22.07 -10.12 15.93
CA GLY A 466 -21.90 -11.55 15.68
C GLY A 466 -23.10 -12.20 14.99
N TYR A 467 -24.28 -11.56 14.94
CA TYR A 467 -25.46 -12.14 14.32
C TYR A 467 -25.53 -11.78 12.83
N ARG A 468 -25.36 -12.79 11.97
CA ARG A 468 -25.18 -12.59 10.52
C ARG A 468 -25.88 -13.65 9.71
N ALA A 469 -26.34 -13.29 8.51
CA ALA A 469 -26.87 -14.26 7.55
C ALA A 469 -26.17 -14.12 6.17
N PHE A 470 -26.06 -15.22 5.48
CA PHE A 470 -25.36 -15.37 4.21
C PHE A 470 -26.24 -16.12 3.22
N SER A 471 -26.19 -15.73 1.93
CA SER A 471 -26.60 -16.63 0.87
C SER A 471 -25.64 -17.82 0.81
N ALA A 472 -26.05 -18.95 0.27
CA ALA A 472 -25.18 -20.13 0.11
C ALA A 472 -23.86 -19.77 -0.58
N ARG A 473 -23.93 -18.91 -1.59
CA ARG A 473 -22.75 -18.44 -2.33
C ARG A 473 -21.85 -17.53 -1.48
N ALA A 474 -22.43 -16.61 -0.71
CA ALA A 474 -21.65 -15.75 0.18
C ALA A 474 -20.96 -16.55 1.29
N ALA A 475 -21.65 -17.59 1.81
CA ALA A 475 -21.05 -18.51 2.78
C ALA A 475 -19.90 -19.34 2.20
N ALA A 476 -20.04 -19.82 0.97
CA ALA A 476 -19.02 -20.61 0.28
C ALA A 476 -17.79 -19.76 -0.12
N ASP A 477 -18.00 -18.52 -0.55
CA ASP A 477 -16.94 -17.61 -1.01
C ASP A 477 -16.30 -16.81 0.16
N ALA A 478 -16.83 -16.93 1.40
CA ALA A 478 -16.31 -16.19 2.56
C ALA A 478 -14.92 -16.65 2.96
N GLU A 479 -13.96 -15.71 2.99
CA GLU A 479 -12.60 -15.95 3.44
C GLU A 479 -12.35 -15.32 4.80
N ILE A 480 -12.08 -16.15 5.80
CA ILE A 480 -11.74 -15.73 7.16
C ILE A 480 -10.26 -16.04 7.38
N ILE A 481 -9.40 -15.04 7.15
CA ILE A 481 -7.94 -15.17 7.19
C ILE A 481 -7.35 -15.09 8.61
N HIS A 482 -8.22 -14.99 9.64
CA HIS A 482 -7.79 -14.68 10.99
C HIS A 482 -8.64 -15.42 12.04
N ASP A 483 -7.97 -16.12 12.97
CA ASP A 483 -8.64 -16.99 13.94
C ASP A 483 -9.15 -16.27 15.21
N TYR A 484 -8.75 -15.02 15.44
CA TYR A 484 -9.04 -14.31 16.69
C TYR A 484 -10.38 -13.55 16.67
N ASN A 485 -10.60 -12.71 15.65
CA ASN A 485 -11.86 -12.00 15.43
C ASN A 485 -11.99 -11.67 13.94
N TYR A 486 -13.07 -12.08 13.34
CA TYR A 486 -13.27 -12.05 11.89
C TYR A 486 -14.22 -10.93 11.43
N ALA A 487 -14.91 -10.25 12.35
CA ALA A 487 -16.05 -9.40 12.03
C ALA A 487 -15.77 -8.34 10.95
N GLN A 488 -14.65 -7.60 11.06
CA GLN A 488 -14.27 -6.58 10.08
C GLN A 488 -13.74 -7.18 8.79
N VAL A 489 -12.88 -8.21 8.92
CA VAL A 489 -12.22 -8.85 7.78
C VAL A 489 -13.28 -9.49 6.87
N LEU A 490 -14.20 -10.28 7.43
CA LEU A 490 -15.30 -10.89 6.69
C LEU A 490 -16.20 -9.86 5.99
N THR A 491 -16.50 -8.74 6.68
CA THR A 491 -17.29 -7.66 6.06
C THR A 491 -16.55 -7.02 4.88
N LEU A 492 -15.23 -6.82 5.00
CA LEU A 492 -14.39 -6.29 3.91
C LEU A 492 -14.26 -7.27 2.76
N ASP A 493 -14.05 -8.56 3.06
CA ASP A 493 -13.97 -9.66 2.09
C ASP A 493 -15.24 -9.72 1.22
N LEU A 494 -16.39 -9.89 1.86
CA LEU A 494 -17.65 -10.05 1.13
C LEU A 494 -18.06 -8.78 0.36
N LEU A 495 -17.84 -7.59 0.93
CA LEU A 495 -18.05 -6.33 0.23
C LEU A 495 -17.06 -6.16 -0.93
N GLY A 496 -15.79 -6.51 -0.74
CA GLY A 496 -14.75 -6.49 -1.78
C GLY A 496 -15.08 -7.40 -2.94
N LYS A 497 -15.66 -8.57 -2.66
CA LYS A 497 -16.15 -9.53 -3.65
C LYS A 497 -17.48 -9.11 -4.31
N GLY A 498 -18.07 -7.97 -3.94
CA GLY A 498 -19.26 -7.41 -4.55
C GLY A 498 -20.58 -8.01 -4.07
N PHE A 499 -20.61 -8.71 -2.94
CA PHE A 499 -21.85 -9.23 -2.35
C PHE A 499 -22.73 -8.07 -1.83
N ARG A 500 -24.06 -8.23 -2.00
CA ARG A 500 -25.06 -7.23 -1.57
C ARG A 500 -25.25 -7.29 -0.06
N TYR A 501 -24.93 -6.17 0.59
CA TYR A 501 -24.97 -5.99 2.04
C TYR A 501 -26.29 -5.36 2.50
N ARG A 502 -26.82 -5.83 3.63
CA ARG A 502 -27.97 -5.23 4.32
C ARG A 502 -27.83 -5.36 5.83
N GLU A 503 -28.40 -4.43 6.56
CA GLU A 503 -28.56 -4.53 8.02
C GLU A 503 -30.04 -4.65 8.39
N VAL A 504 -30.30 -5.38 9.46
CA VAL A 504 -31.63 -5.51 10.08
C VAL A 504 -31.53 -5.21 11.58
N PRO A 505 -32.51 -4.55 12.19
CA PRO A 505 -32.50 -4.29 13.63
C PRO A 505 -32.64 -5.59 14.39
N ILE A 506 -31.87 -5.75 15.48
CA ILE A 506 -31.92 -6.89 16.38
C ILE A 506 -31.89 -6.45 17.84
N SER A 507 -32.37 -7.34 18.71
CA SER A 507 -32.23 -7.20 20.16
C SER A 507 -30.85 -7.66 20.62
N TYR A 508 -30.32 -6.98 21.65
CA TYR A 508 -29.04 -7.32 22.26
C TYR A 508 -29.14 -7.22 23.79
N ALA A 509 -28.72 -8.28 24.47
CA ALA A 509 -28.54 -8.29 25.91
C ALA A 509 -27.11 -8.68 26.26
N PHE A 510 -26.55 -8.01 27.26
CA PHE A 510 -25.22 -8.41 27.74
C PHE A 510 -25.31 -9.76 28.43
N ARG A 511 -24.39 -10.67 28.13
CA ARG A 511 -24.35 -11.99 28.75
C ARG A 511 -24.22 -11.91 30.28
N SER A 512 -24.94 -12.78 30.99
CA SER A 512 -24.91 -12.90 32.45
C SER A 512 -23.72 -13.75 32.95
N THR A 513 -23.13 -14.59 32.10
CA THR A 513 -22.07 -15.57 32.42
C THR A 513 -20.86 -15.41 31.52
N GLY A 514 -19.71 -15.94 31.95
CA GLY A 514 -18.46 -15.96 31.17
C GLY A 514 -17.63 -14.66 31.23
N THR A 515 -16.41 -14.73 30.74
CA THR A 515 -15.45 -13.60 30.69
C THR A 515 -15.10 -13.22 29.25
N SER A 516 -14.99 -11.91 28.97
CA SER A 516 -14.55 -11.44 27.65
C SER A 516 -13.07 -11.69 27.45
N PHE A 517 -12.69 -12.40 26.40
CA PHE A 517 -11.30 -12.63 26.02
C PHE A 517 -10.67 -11.47 25.22
N VAL A 518 -11.46 -10.46 24.81
CA VAL A 518 -11.00 -9.35 23.97
C VAL A 518 -10.24 -8.32 24.81
N ARG A 519 -8.91 -8.24 24.60
CA ARG A 519 -8.04 -7.17 25.15
C ARG A 519 -7.68 -6.21 24.02
N LEU A 520 -8.07 -4.93 24.13
CA LEU A 520 -8.00 -3.93 23.07
C LEU A 520 -6.62 -3.84 22.39
N GLY A 521 -5.52 -3.78 23.14
CA GLY A 521 -4.19 -3.68 22.56
C GLY A 521 -3.78 -4.93 21.76
N ARG A 522 -4.13 -6.13 22.24
CA ARG A 522 -3.89 -7.39 21.53
C ARG A 522 -4.78 -7.48 20.30
N TYR A 523 -6.02 -7.04 20.40
CA TYR A 523 -6.98 -6.97 19.31
C TYR A 523 -6.46 -6.09 18.16
N LEU A 524 -6.11 -4.83 18.44
CA LEU A 524 -5.64 -3.91 17.41
C LEU A 524 -4.34 -4.38 16.72
N ARG A 525 -3.39 -4.97 17.47
CA ARG A 525 -2.16 -5.53 16.91
C ARG A 525 -2.41 -6.66 15.90
N ARG A 526 -3.49 -7.40 16.04
CA ARG A 526 -3.84 -8.52 15.15
C ARG A 526 -4.76 -8.07 14.02
N ILE A 527 -5.75 -7.22 14.30
CA ILE A 527 -6.77 -6.86 13.32
C ILE A 527 -6.27 -5.86 12.27
N ILE A 528 -5.38 -4.91 12.64
CA ILE A 528 -4.87 -3.92 11.69
C ILE A 528 -4.11 -4.57 10.52
N PRO A 529 -3.15 -5.49 10.75
CA PRO A 529 -2.50 -6.20 9.65
C PRO A 529 -3.44 -7.08 8.83
N ALA A 530 -4.43 -7.72 9.47
CA ALA A 530 -5.41 -8.56 8.79
C ALA A 530 -6.32 -7.72 7.87
N VAL A 531 -6.83 -6.60 8.37
CA VAL A 531 -7.62 -5.64 7.58
C VAL A 531 -6.80 -5.06 6.42
N HIS A 532 -5.54 -4.68 6.67
CA HIS A 532 -4.67 -4.18 5.61
C HIS A 532 -4.41 -5.25 4.55
N ARG A 533 -4.19 -6.50 4.95
CA ARG A 533 -4.03 -7.63 4.03
C ARG A 533 -5.29 -7.82 3.19
N GLU A 534 -6.47 -7.79 3.82
CA GLU A 534 -7.77 -7.95 3.15
C GLU A 534 -8.01 -6.85 2.10
N LEU A 535 -7.75 -5.60 2.43
CA LEU A 535 -7.86 -4.47 1.50
C LEU A 535 -6.87 -4.54 0.31
N ASN A 536 -5.86 -5.42 0.36
CA ASN A 536 -4.82 -5.58 -0.65
C ASN A 536 -4.73 -7.01 -1.18
N THR A 537 -5.83 -7.75 -1.18
CA THR A 537 -5.93 -9.08 -1.81
C THR A 537 -5.98 -8.97 -3.33
N SER A 538 -5.58 -10.03 -4.03
CA SER A 538 -5.56 -10.12 -5.49
C SER A 538 -6.92 -9.88 -6.14
N VAL A 539 -8.00 -10.26 -5.48
CA VAL A 539 -9.39 -10.00 -5.95
C VAL A 539 -9.66 -8.51 -6.18
N LEU A 540 -8.97 -7.62 -5.44
CA LEU A 540 -9.07 -6.18 -5.60
C LEU A 540 -8.04 -5.62 -6.60
N ASP A 541 -7.02 -6.39 -6.97
CA ASP A 541 -5.96 -5.96 -7.90
C ASP A 541 -6.40 -6.05 -9.37
N ASP A 542 -7.31 -6.95 -9.71
CA ASP A 542 -7.90 -7.10 -11.04
C ASP A 542 -8.94 -6.01 -11.37
N MET A 543 -9.20 -5.10 -10.44
CA MET A 543 -10.14 -4.00 -10.64
C MET A 543 -9.50 -2.86 -11.44
N PRO A 544 -10.20 -2.30 -12.44
CA PRO A 544 -9.69 -1.16 -13.20
C PRO A 544 -9.43 0.02 -12.25
N VAL A 545 -8.20 0.56 -12.32
CA VAL A 545 -7.84 1.82 -11.64
C VAL A 545 -8.82 2.89 -12.13
N GLU A 546 -9.48 3.58 -11.20
CA GLU A 546 -10.36 4.71 -11.52
C GLU A 546 -9.69 5.63 -12.55
N ALA A 547 -10.27 5.75 -13.74
CA ALA A 547 -9.84 6.75 -14.70
C ALA A 547 -10.04 8.12 -14.06
N LEU A 548 -9.00 8.94 -14.04
CA LEU A 548 -9.11 10.35 -13.68
C LEU A 548 -10.20 10.99 -14.54
N PRO A 549 -10.99 11.94 -14.02
CA PRO A 549 -12.01 12.63 -14.80
C PRO A 549 -11.32 13.32 -16.00
N GLY A 550 -11.57 12.81 -17.21
CA GLY A 550 -10.96 13.32 -18.46
C GLY A 550 -10.64 12.26 -19.52
N GLY A 551 -10.74 10.97 -19.21
CA GLY A 551 -10.52 9.90 -20.19
C GLY A 551 -11.81 9.50 -20.92
N GLY A 552 -11.89 9.77 -22.23
CA GLY A 552 -13.00 9.41 -23.10
C GLY A 552 -13.27 7.90 -23.22
N PRO A 553 -14.38 7.49 -23.87
CA PRO A 553 -14.89 6.14 -23.85
C PRO A 553 -13.90 5.14 -24.48
N ARG A 554 -13.64 4.03 -23.79
CA ARG A 554 -12.88 2.90 -24.32
C ARG A 554 -13.74 2.12 -25.31
N VAL A 555 -13.25 2.01 -26.54
CA VAL A 555 -13.76 1.06 -27.53
C VAL A 555 -13.48 -0.36 -26.97
N ALA A 556 -14.54 -1.12 -26.77
CA ALA A 556 -14.44 -2.54 -26.46
C ALA A 556 -13.81 -3.26 -27.66
N VAL A 557 -12.68 -3.91 -27.45
CA VAL A 557 -12.13 -4.86 -28.44
C VAL A 557 -12.81 -6.20 -28.17
N GLU A 558 -13.71 -6.61 -29.07
CA GLU A 558 -14.25 -7.96 -29.08
C GLU A 558 -13.11 -8.98 -29.27
N PRO A 559 -13.13 -10.12 -28.58
CA PRO A 559 -12.20 -11.19 -28.86
C PRO A 559 -12.55 -11.84 -30.20
N ALA A 560 -11.59 -11.86 -31.12
CA ALA A 560 -11.72 -12.57 -32.38
C ALA A 560 -11.95 -14.07 -32.10
N VAL A 561 -13.10 -14.55 -32.57
CA VAL A 561 -13.38 -15.98 -32.65
C VAL A 561 -12.48 -16.56 -33.73
N VAL A 562 -11.55 -17.45 -33.34
CA VAL A 562 -10.79 -18.26 -34.29
C VAL A 562 -11.66 -19.48 -34.60
N ALA A 563 -12.05 -19.59 -35.87
CA ALA A 563 -12.65 -20.79 -36.45
C ALA A 563 -11.60 -21.88 -36.67
#